data_56ec8589579d21ac195ff1bbf20cf14d
#
_entry.id   56ec8589579d21ac195ff1bbf20cf14d
#
_cell.length_a   1.000
_cell.length_b   1.000
_cell.length_c   1.000
_cell.angle_alpha   90.00
_cell.angle_beta   90.00
_cell.angle_gamma   90.00
#
_symmetry.space_group_name_H-M   'P 1'
#
loop_
_entity.id
_entity.type
_entity.pdbx_description
1 polymer ?
#
loop_
_entity_poly.entity_id
_entity_poly.type
_entity_poly.pdbx_seq_one_letter_code
_entity_poly.pdbx_strand_id
1 'polypeptide(L)'
;MAEFFLVKIKRKRKKVPFQNDLVKELTNVILKSAKGDKVVFGSRAIMESMAYMMERMITRGSVSAPDYPYNAAEMVVDYIYPEFGKDKLNIIALCDACMQFSEPGKIFVQTLEVFKSQKFIPDNANQVIDHFYSTPCIQIGKTVSMVQGLISMGMMVGDRLKLYLQGNDFMPFSNVIHKLLGFGMNERIKNRYFMLDIVRKDYVLDNPLLQRYIAVVGAPIIKDCNEDYWSILPKGFSSADYWIDYFPAIEQVYNCLSKGQTICDMIPWCEKSPKVNVDDRCYMEPWSRVTDTYLCPYAMLWKNWNLEGYIPTI
;
A
#
# COMPACT_ATOMS: atom_id res chain seq x y z
N MET A 1 -9.03 -24.16 -0.17
CA MET A 1 -7.77 -23.37 -0.21
C MET A 1 -6.74 -24.06 0.66
N ALA A 2 -5.49 -24.13 0.25
CA ALA A 2 -4.47 -24.81 1.05
C ALA A 2 -4.03 -23.85 2.18
N GLU A 3 -4.14 -24.29 3.42
CA GLU A 3 -3.69 -23.56 4.59
C GLU A 3 -2.17 -23.32 4.55
N PHE A 4 -1.75 -22.07 4.78
CA PHE A 4 -0.35 -21.67 4.83
C PHE A 4 0.16 -21.74 6.27
N PHE A 5 0.70 -22.88 6.68
CA PHE A 5 1.32 -23.02 8.00
C PHE A 5 2.75 -22.49 7.99
N LEU A 6 2.99 -21.40 8.72
CA LEU A 6 4.31 -20.81 8.85
C LEU A 6 5.23 -21.69 9.72
N VAL A 7 6.32 -22.19 9.13
CA VAL A 7 7.31 -23.02 9.83
C VAL A 7 8.68 -22.36 9.95
N LYS A 8 8.97 -21.33 9.17
CA LYS A 8 10.28 -20.67 9.20
C LYS A 8 10.23 -19.25 8.66
N ILE A 9 10.93 -18.36 9.36
CA ILE A 9 11.23 -17.01 8.89
C ILE A 9 12.70 -16.93 8.48
N LYS A 10 12.98 -16.39 7.28
CA LYS A 10 14.33 -16.14 6.78
C LYS A 10 14.49 -14.68 6.39
N ARG A 11 15.67 -14.13 6.66
CA ARG A 11 16.07 -12.81 6.15
C ARG A 11 17.01 -13.00 4.96
N LYS A 12 16.72 -12.37 3.85
CA LYS A 12 17.55 -12.40 2.64
C LYS A 12 17.92 -10.98 2.24
N ARG A 13 19.20 -10.67 2.22
CA ARG A 13 19.69 -9.37 1.73
C ARG A 13 19.65 -9.35 0.21
N LYS A 14 19.23 -8.23 -0.34
CA LYS A 14 19.20 -7.96 -1.78
C LYS A 14 19.73 -6.56 -2.03
N LYS A 15 20.71 -6.47 -2.92
CA LYS A 15 21.19 -5.18 -3.40
C LYS A 15 20.24 -4.68 -4.48
N VAL A 16 19.79 -3.44 -4.35
CA VAL A 16 18.92 -2.79 -5.33
C VAL A 16 19.55 -1.47 -5.77
N PRO A 17 19.45 -1.12 -7.04
CA PRO A 17 19.86 0.20 -7.51
C PRO A 17 19.12 1.29 -6.74
N PHE A 18 19.84 2.34 -6.39
CA PHE A 18 19.32 3.54 -5.76
C PHE A 18 19.81 4.76 -6.53
N GLN A 19 19.35 5.96 -6.20
CA GLN A 19 19.70 7.17 -6.94
C GLN A 19 21.24 7.36 -7.10
N ASN A 20 21.67 7.88 -8.24
CA ASN A 20 23.08 8.24 -8.55
C ASN A 20 24.06 7.06 -8.40
N ASP A 21 23.72 5.91 -8.98
CA ASP A 21 24.53 4.68 -8.96
C ASP A 21 24.81 4.10 -7.56
N LEU A 22 24.17 4.64 -6.54
CA LEU A 22 24.22 4.07 -5.20
C LEU A 22 23.43 2.76 -5.16
N VAL A 23 23.99 1.78 -4.46
CA VAL A 23 23.35 0.50 -4.22
C VAL A 23 22.83 0.47 -2.79
N LYS A 24 21.53 0.29 -2.63
CA LYS A 24 20.91 0.08 -1.32
C LYS A 24 20.75 -1.41 -1.04
N GLU A 25 21.18 -1.83 0.15
CA GLU A 25 20.94 -3.19 0.62
C GLU A 25 19.59 -3.25 1.33
N LEU A 26 18.65 -4.03 0.78
CA LEU A 26 17.34 -4.29 1.38
C LEU A 26 17.30 -5.69 1.96
N THR A 27 16.61 -5.83 3.10
CA THR A 27 16.39 -7.13 3.74
C THR A 27 14.97 -7.59 3.48
N ASN A 28 14.80 -8.62 2.65
CA ASN A 28 13.53 -9.30 2.47
C ASN A 28 13.32 -10.32 3.60
N VAL A 29 12.17 -10.28 4.21
CA VAL A 29 11.69 -11.33 5.13
C VAL A 29 10.92 -12.34 4.31
N ILE A 30 11.34 -13.60 4.35
CA ILE A 30 10.72 -14.70 3.61
C ILE A 30 10.04 -15.62 4.61
N LEU A 31 8.75 -15.79 4.46
CA LEU A 31 7.97 -16.80 5.20
C LEU A 31 8.00 -18.10 4.38
N LYS A 32 8.17 -19.22 5.09
CA LYS A 32 8.10 -20.56 4.50
C LYS A 32 6.97 -21.36 5.13
N SER A 33 6.14 -21.95 4.30
CA SER A 33 5.12 -22.90 4.73
C SER A 33 5.68 -24.30 4.99
N ALA A 34 4.90 -25.12 5.69
CA ALA A 34 5.20 -26.55 5.86
C ALA A 34 5.25 -27.29 4.51
N LYS A 35 4.50 -26.81 3.50
CA LYS A 35 4.50 -27.36 2.14
C LYS A 35 5.68 -26.89 1.27
N GLY A 36 6.53 -26.00 1.81
CA GLY A 36 7.71 -25.50 1.12
C GLY A 36 7.49 -24.20 0.35
N ASP A 37 6.27 -23.64 0.32
CA ASP A 37 5.99 -22.36 -0.31
C ASP A 37 6.81 -21.25 0.34
N LYS A 38 7.17 -20.25 -0.48
CA LYS A 38 7.97 -19.11 -0.03
C LYS A 38 7.28 -17.84 -0.46
N VAL A 39 6.95 -16.99 0.50
CA VAL A 39 6.32 -15.69 0.26
C VAL A 39 7.10 -14.58 0.95
N VAL A 40 7.03 -13.37 0.41
CA VAL A 40 7.71 -12.20 0.96
C VAL A 40 6.81 -11.50 1.97
N PHE A 41 7.26 -11.40 3.22
CA PHE A 41 6.62 -10.59 4.24
C PHE A 41 7.18 -9.17 4.19
N GLY A 42 6.49 -8.29 3.50
CA GLY A 42 6.86 -6.89 3.28
C GLY A 42 5.64 -5.97 3.37
N SER A 43 5.75 -4.76 2.80
CA SER A 43 4.69 -3.75 2.88
C SER A 43 3.32 -4.26 2.46
N ARG A 44 3.23 -4.97 1.33
CA ARG A 44 1.95 -5.51 0.84
C ARG A 44 1.32 -6.48 1.85
N ALA A 45 2.07 -7.46 2.33
CA ALA A 45 1.54 -8.45 3.27
C ALA A 45 1.12 -7.81 4.61
N ILE A 46 1.87 -6.83 5.11
CA ILE A 46 1.55 -6.10 6.34
C ILE A 46 0.29 -5.24 6.15
N MET A 47 0.19 -4.52 5.03
CA MET A 47 -0.96 -3.67 4.72
C MET A 47 -2.24 -4.50 4.56
N GLU A 48 -2.19 -5.59 3.78
CA GLU A 48 -3.33 -6.49 3.58
C GLU A 48 -3.77 -7.16 4.89
N SER A 49 -2.81 -7.63 5.72
CA SER A 49 -3.12 -8.19 7.03
C SER A 49 -3.75 -7.16 7.97
N MET A 50 -3.21 -5.95 8.00
CA MET A 50 -3.76 -4.87 8.84
C MET A 50 -5.18 -4.53 8.40
N ALA A 51 -5.40 -4.31 7.10
CA ALA A 51 -6.71 -4.00 6.54
C ALA A 51 -7.73 -5.09 6.86
N TYR A 52 -7.36 -6.35 6.67
CA TYR A 52 -8.23 -7.51 6.95
C TYR A 52 -8.59 -7.64 8.44
N MET A 53 -7.62 -7.45 9.35
CA MET A 53 -7.89 -7.42 10.79
C MET A 53 -8.85 -6.28 11.15
N MET A 54 -8.61 -5.08 10.61
CA MET A 54 -9.49 -3.92 10.82
C MET A 54 -10.90 -4.20 10.30
N GLU A 55 -11.03 -4.73 9.09
CA GLU A 55 -12.32 -5.10 8.49
C GLU A 55 -13.09 -6.09 9.39
N ARG A 56 -12.45 -7.15 9.85
CA ARG A 56 -13.06 -8.13 10.75
C ARG A 56 -13.57 -7.51 12.07
N MET A 57 -12.80 -6.58 12.66
CA MET A 57 -13.21 -5.86 13.86
C MET A 57 -14.40 -4.94 13.61
N ILE A 58 -14.38 -4.29 12.46
CA ILE A 58 -15.38 -3.32 12.03
C ILE A 58 -16.71 -3.99 11.67
N THR A 59 -16.66 -5.05 10.87
CA THR A 59 -17.87 -5.69 10.33
C THR A 59 -18.46 -6.74 11.27
N ARG A 60 -17.74 -7.11 12.34
CA ARG A 60 -18.04 -8.28 13.19
C ARG A 60 -18.28 -9.54 12.37
N GLY A 61 -17.80 -9.54 11.12
CA GLY A 61 -18.04 -10.58 10.15
C GLY A 61 -16.88 -11.52 10.04
N SER A 62 -17.18 -12.75 9.65
CA SER A 62 -16.20 -13.75 9.25
C SER A 62 -16.08 -13.77 7.73
N VAL A 63 -15.45 -12.76 7.15
CA VAL A 63 -15.07 -12.86 5.74
C VAL A 63 -13.91 -13.87 5.70
N SER A 64 -14.08 -14.95 4.94
CA SER A 64 -13.02 -15.93 4.75
C SER A 64 -12.04 -15.41 3.70
N ALA A 65 -10.80 -15.25 4.08
CA ALA A 65 -9.72 -14.87 3.18
C ALA A 65 -8.58 -15.90 3.22
N PRO A 66 -7.75 -16.01 2.17
CA PRO A 66 -6.54 -16.84 2.20
C PRO A 66 -5.59 -16.41 3.31
N ASP A 67 -4.83 -17.36 3.88
CA ASP A 67 -3.85 -17.05 4.93
C ASP A 67 -2.83 -16.01 4.51
N TYR A 68 -2.35 -16.11 3.28
CA TYR A 68 -1.45 -15.11 2.71
C TYR A 68 -2.18 -14.35 1.56
N PRO A 69 -2.13 -13.02 1.58
CA PRO A 69 -1.40 -12.11 2.50
C PRO A 69 -2.17 -11.74 3.78
N TYR A 70 -3.45 -12.11 3.91
CA TYR A 70 -4.41 -11.53 4.84
C TYR A 70 -4.16 -11.86 6.32
N ASN A 71 -3.63 -13.05 6.64
CA ASN A 71 -3.28 -13.44 8.00
C ASN A 71 -1.76 -13.41 8.25
N ALA A 72 -0.96 -12.89 7.31
CA ALA A 72 0.49 -12.98 7.38
C ALA A 72 1.10 -12.32 8.63
N ALA A 73 0.58 -11.17 9.07
CA ALA A 73 1.07 -10.50 10.27
C ALA A 73 0.73 -11.30 11.54
N GLU A 74 -0.49 -11.84 11.64
CA GLU A 74 -0.91 -12.69 12.76
C GLU A 74 -0.02 -13.95 12.84
N MET A 75 0.19 -14.64 11.71
CA MET A 75 1.07 -15.81 11.66
C MET A 75 2.51 -15.50 12.10
N VAL A 76 3.06 -14.36 11.73
CA VAL A 76 4.40 -13.95 12.15
C VAL A 76 4.45 -13.68 13.65
N VAL A 77 3.42 -13.04 14.21
CA VAL A 77 3.29 -12.79 15.65
C VAL A 77 3.18 -14.11 16.41
N ASP A 78 2.30 -15.00 15.97
CA ASP A 78 2.10 -16.31 16.61
C ASP A 78 3.38 -17.17 16.57
N TYR A 79 4.15 -17.06 15.51
CA TYR A 79 5.43 -17.76 15.38
C TYR A 79 6.53 -17.19 16.30
N ILE A 80 6.61 -15.86 16.43
CA ILE A 80 7.70 -15.21 17.19
C ILE A 80 7.31 -14.98 18.64
N TYR A 81 6.15 -14.36 18.89
CA TYR A 81 5.73 -13.91 20.22
C TYR A 81 4.19 -13.97 20.37
N PRO A 82 3.61 -15.18 20.58
CA PRO A 82 2.16 -15.38 20.67
C PRO A 82 1.47 -14.54 21.74
N GLU A 83 2.13 -14.30 22.88
CA GLU A 83 1.57 -13.53 23.99
C GLU A 83 1.25 -12.08 23.59
N PHE A 84 2.08 -11.49 22.71
CA PHE A 84 1.85 -10.16 22.17
C PHE A 84 0.59 -10.09 21.30
N GLY A 85 0.29 -11.17 20.57
CA GLY A 85 -0.83 -11.29 19.64
C GLY A 85 -2.19 -11.57 20.27
N LYS A 86 -2.28 -11.75 21.59
CA LYS A 86 -3.56 -11.99 22.29
C LYS A 86 -4.53 -10.84 22.10
N ASP A 87 -4.04 -9.60 22.08
CA ASP A 87 -4.81 -8.43 21.67
C ASP A 87 -4.45 -8.08 20.22
N LYS A 88 -5.44 -8.19 19.33
CA LYS A 88 -5.28 -7.89 17.89
C LYS A 88 -4.96 -6.42 17.63
N LEU A 89 -5.35 -5.51 18.52
CA LEU A 89 -4.98 -4.10 18.44
C LEU A 89 -3.46 -3.90 18.52
N ASN A 90 -2.74 -4.74 19.26
CA ASN A 90 -1.28 -4.69 19.30
C ASN A 90 -0.66 -5.02 17.94
N ILE A 91 -1.24 -6.00 17.24
CA ILE A 91 -0.76 -6.37 15.89
C ILE A 91 -1.05 -5.24 14.90
N ILE A 92 -2.25 -4.64 14.94
CA ILE A 92 -2.61 -3.49 14.10
C ILE A 92 -1.66 -2.32 14.37
N ALA A 93 -1.40 -2.00 15.64
CA ALA A 93 -0.45 -0.94 16.03
C ALA A 93 0.96 -1.20 15.48
N LEU A 94 1.43 -2.45 15.57
CA LEU A 94 2.74 -2.83 15.04
C LEU A 94 2.79 -2.74 13.51
N CYS A 95 1.74 -3.20 12.82
CA CYS A 95 1.61 -3.04 11.36
C CYS A 95 1.68 -1.57 10.97
N ASP A 96 0.86 -0.72 11.59
CA ASP A 96 0.80 0.71 11.31
C ASP A 96 2.15 1.40 11.53
N ALA A 97 2.80 1.13 12.66
CA ALA A 97 4.11 1.70 12.98
C ALA A 97 5.19 1.25 11.99
N CYS A 98 5.23 -0.04 11.63
CA CYS A 98 6.22 -0.58 10.71
C CYS A 98 6.07 -0.05 9.28
N MET A 99 4.85 0.26 8.84
CA MET A 99 4.60 0.84 7.52
C MET A 99 5.21 2.24 7.32
N GLN A 100 5.70 2.87 8.38
CA GLN A 100 6.43 4.14 8.31
C GLN A 100 7.91 3.99 7.89
N PHE A 101 8.38 2.76 7.69
CA PHE A 101 9.79 2.47 7.36
C PHE A 101 9.92 1.87 5.96
N SER A 102 11.10 2.03 5.35
CA SER A 102 11.38 1.50 4.00
C SER A 102 11.45 -0.03 3.93
N GLU A 103 11.64 -0.71 5.07
CA GLU A 103 11.74 -2.16 5.18
C GLU A 103 10.76 -2.69 6.25
N PRO A 104 9.43 -2.51 6.07
CA PRO A 104 8.46 -2.77 7.13
C PRO A 104 8.47 -4.21 7.65
N GLY A 105 8.66 -5.21 6.79
CA GLY A 105 8.76 -6.60 7.22
C GLY A 105 9.95 -6.89 8.11
N LYS A 106 11.10 -6.27 7.84
CA LYS A 106 12.29 -6.37 8.67
C LYS A 106 12.05 -5.74 10.05
N ILE A 107 11.53 -4.49 10.05
CA ILE A 107 11.24 -3.76 11.29
C ILE A 107 10.23 -4.52 12.13
N PHE A 108 9.16 -5.06 11.52
CA PHE A 108 8.14 -5.85 12.20
C PHE A 108 8.75 -7.04 12.96
N VAL A 109 9.55 -7.87 12.26
CA VAL A 109 10.18 -9.05 12.87
C VAL A 109 11.19 -8.65 13.95
N GLN A 110 12.02 -7.63 13.69
CA GLN A 110 13.01 -7.16 14.65
C GLN A 110 12.36 -6.61 15.93
N THR A 111 11.30 -5.84 15.80
CA THR A 111 10.57 -5.28 16.95
C THR A 111 9.94 -6.38 17.79
N LEU A 112 9.31 -7.39 17.18
CA LEU A 112 8.78 -8.55 17.91
C LEU A 112 9.85 -9.33 18.65
N GLU A 113 11.02 -9.54 18.04
CA GLU A 113 12.16 -10.21 18.71
C GLU A 113 12.67 -9.40 19.90
N VAL A 114 12.74 -8.07 19.76
CA VAL A 114 13.11 -7.18 20.87
C VAL A 114 12.07 -7.24 21.98
N PHE A 115 10.78 -7.11 21.67
CA PHE A 115 9.69 -7.19 22.64
C PHE A 115 9.70 -8.52 23.38
N LYS A 116 9.88 -9.64 22.66
CA LYS A 116 10.02 -10.97 23.25
C LYS A 116 11.21 -11.06 24.21
N SER A 117 12.38 -10.56 23.79
CA SER A 117 13.61 -10.61 24.62
C SER A 117 13.46 -9.78 25.91
N GLN A 118 12.72 -8.69 25.83
CA GLN A 118 12.42 -7.82 26.97
C GLN A 118 11.19 -8.28 27.77
N LYS A 119 10.49 -9.32 27.32
CA LYS A 119 9.19 -9.78 27.87
C LYS A 119 8.16 -8.63 27.90
N PHE A 120 8.26 -7.72 26.93
CA PHE A 120 7.37 -6.58 26.85
C PHE A 120 6.02 -7.02 26.29
N ILE A 121 4.98 -6.92 27.12
CA ILE A 121 3.57 -7.05 26.72
C ILE A 121 2.92 -5.70 27.00
N PRO A 122 2.40 -5.01 25.98
CA PRO A 122 1.79 -3.70 26.17
C PRO A 122 0.46 -3.84 26.93
N ASP A 123 0.19 -2.94 27.87
CA ASP A 123 -1.09 -2.84 28.58
C ASP A 123 -2.21 -2.39 27.63
N ASN A 124 -1.84 -1.69 26.57
CA ASN A 124 -2.71 -1.27 25.48
C ASN A 124 -1.90 -1.00 24.22
N ALA A 125 -2.54 -1.05 23.07
CA ALA A 125 -1.89 -0.90 21.76
C ALA A 125 -1.22 0.47 21.52
N ASN A 126 -1.59 1.52 22.28
CA ASN A 126 -0.91 2.82 22.17
C ASN A 126 0.55 2.72 22.55
N GLN A 127 0.90 1.89 23.54
CA GLN A 127 2.28 1.70 23.97
C GLN A 127 3.18 1.16 22.86
N VAL A 128 2.61 0.39 21.92
CA VAL A 128 3.34 -0.07 20.73
C VAL A 128 3.70 1.12 19.84
N ILE A 129 2.74 2.00 19.56
CA ILE A 129 2.97 3.22 18.78
C ILE A 129 3.98 4.12 19.50
N ASP A 130 3.80 4.30 20.82
CA ASP A 130 4.68 5.17 21.65
C ASP A 130 6.13 4.69 21.63
N HIS A 131 6.35 3.38 21.63
CA HIS A 131 7.69 2.82 21.50
C HIS A 131 8.40 3.33 20.24
N PHE A 132 7.72 3.35 19.09
CA PHE A 132 8.30 3.85 17.84
C PHE A 132 8.49 5.37 17.84
N TYR A 133 7.54 6.13 18.40
CA TYR A 133 7.63 7.58 18.45
C TYR A 133 8.65 8.10 19.46
N SER A 134 8.97 7.32 20.50
CA SER A 134 10.03 7.62 21.48
C SER A 134 11.42 7.18 21.01
N THR A 135 11.49 6.28 20.03
CA THR A 135 12.77 5.76 19.51
C THR A 135 13.23 6.61 18.34
N PRO A 136 14.43 7.22 18.40
CA PRO A 136 14.98 7.97 17.28
C PRO A 136 15.19 7.04 16.07
N CYS A 137 14.93 7.53 14.87
CA CYS A 137 15.22 6.83 13.63
C CYS A 137 16.42 7.47 12.90
N ILE A 138 17.06 6.69 12.03
CA ILE A 138 18.17 7.17 11.20
C ILE A 138 17.62 7.44 9.80
N GLN A 139 17.75 8.71 9.36
CA GLN A 139 17.38 9.12 8.02
C GLN A 139 18.56 9.81 7.34
N ILE A 140 19.01 9.28 6.21
CA ILE A 140 20.17 9.81 5.43
C ILE A 140 21.38 10.05 6.34
N GLY A 141 21.68 9.05 7.22
CA GLY A 141 22.82 9.13 8.15
C GLY A 141 22.66 10.07 9.34
N LYS A 142 21.50 10.73 9.51
CA LYS A 142 21.19 11.61 10.65
C LYS A 142 20.18 10.97 11.58
N THR A 143 20.37 11.15 12.86
CA THR A 143 19.37 10.78 13.88
C THR A 143 18.28 11.84 13.91
N VAL A 144 17.03 11.44 13.69
CA VAL A 144 15.86 12.31 13.66
C VAL A 144 14.74 11.71 14.50
N SER A 145 13.80 12.54 14.96
CA SER A 145 12.58 12.03 15.57
C SER A 145 11.68 11.37 14.52
N MET A 146 10.80 10.48 14.94
CA MET A 146 9.84 9.84 14.05
C MET A 146 9.01 10.86 13.25
N VAL A 147 8.55 11.93 13.89
CA VAL A 147 7.77 13.00 13.25
C VAL A 147 8.59 13.70 12.17
N GLN A 148 9.84 14.06 12.45
CA GLN A 148 10.73 14.68 11.46
C GLN A 148 10.99 13.73 10.27
N GLY A 149 11.18 12.43 10.55
CA GLY A 149 11.33 11.40 9.54
C GLY A 149 10.12 11.30 8.62
N LEU A 150 8.91 11.30 9.19
CA LEU A 150 7.65 11.26 8.44
C LEU A 150 7.47 12.49 7.54
N ILE A 151 7.71 13.69 8.07
CA ILE A 151 7.61 14.95 7.29
C ILE A 151 8.58 14.90 6.10
N SER A 152 9.83 14.59 6.35
CA SER A 152 10.85 14.53 5.31
C SER A 152 10.53 13.47 4.25
N MET A 153 10.05 12.29 4.67
CA MET A 153 9.67 11.23 3.73
C MET A 153 8.47 11.62 2.89
N GLY A 154 7.46 12.25 3.49
CA GLY A 154 6.28 12.74 2.78
C GLY A 154 6.62 13.79 1.73
N MET A 155 7.50 14.74 2.06
CA MET A 155 8.01 15.73 1.09
C MET A 155 8.73 15.04 -0.08
N MET A 156 9.64 14.12 0.22
CA MET A 156 10.39 13.37 -0.81
C MET A 156 9.48 12.55 -1.73
N VAL A 157 8.44 11.90 -1.18
CA VAL A 157 7.45 11.16 -1.96
C VAL A 157 6.65 12.13 -2.83
N GLY A 158 6.19 13.25 -2.27
CA GLY A 158 5.48 14.29 -3.02
C GLY A 158 6.28 14.83 -4.19
N ASP A 159 7.55 15.15 -3.99
CA ASP A 159 8.44 15.64 -5.06
C ASP A 159 8.65 14.59 -6.16
N ARG A 160 8.83 13.32 -5.80
CA ARG A 160 8.91 12.24 -6.78
C ARG A 160 7.63 12.06 -7.58
N LEU A 161 6.47 12.10 -6.93
CA LEU A 161 5.20 12.00 -7.63
C LEU A 161 5.01 13.14 -8.64
N LYS A 162 5.45 14.36 -8.31
CA LYS A 162 5.46 15.47 -9.26
C LYS A 162 6.29 15.16 -10.50
N LEU A 163 7.44 14.48 -10.34
CA LEU A 163 8.28 14.10 -11.48
C LEU A 163 7.61 13.02 -12.36
N TYR A 164 6.90 12.07 -11.76
CA TYR A 164 6.25 10.99 -12.51
C TYR A 164 4.89 11.39 -13.11
N LEU A 165 4.24 12.41 -12.56
CA LEU A 165 2.94 12.90 -12.98
C LEU A 165 3.06 14.32 -13.54
N GLN A 166 4.06 14.54 -14.42
CA GLN A 166 4.26 15.80 -15.12
C GLN A 166 3.31 15.94 -16.31
N GLY A 167 3.07 17.18 -16.69
CA GLY A 167 2.23 17.52 -17.83
C GLY A 167 0.82 17.94 -17.44
N ASN A 168 0.20 18.71 -18.33
CA ASN A 168 -1.12 19.32 -18.08
C ASN A 168 -2.21 18.27 -17.83
N ASP A 169 -2.14 17.14 -18.51
CA ASP A 169 -3.13 16.06 -18.40
C ASP A 169 -3.12 15.36 -17.03
N PHE A 170 -1.95 15.34 -16.36
CA PHE A 170 -1.79 14.70 -15.05
C PHE A 170 -1.86 15.69 -13.88
N MET A 171 -1.85 17.00 -14.13
CA MET A 171 -1.82 18.01 -13.08
C MET A 171 -3.01 17.91 -12.11
N PRO A 172 -4.27 17.72 -12.55
CA PRO A 172 -5.40 17.53 -11.64
C PRO A 172 -5.21 16.31 -10.74
N PHE A 173 -4.84 15.17 -11.32
CA PHE A 173 -4.57 13.93 -10.60
C PHE A 173 -3.40 14.07 -9.60
N SER A 174 -2.30 14.69 -10.02
CA SER A 174 -1.15 14.98 -9.16
C SER A 174 -1.55 15.85 -7.97
N ASN A 175 -2.39 16.86 -8.16
CA ASN A 175 -2.91 17.71 -7.09
C ASN A 175 -3.77 16.92 -6.08
N VAL A 176 -4.60 15.99 -6.55
CA VAL A 176 -5.37 15.09 -5.68
C VAL A 176 -4.45 14.28 -4.81
N ILE A 177 -3.47 13.58 -5.40
CA ILE A 177 -2.52 12.74 -4.66
C ILE A 177 -1.75 13.57 -3.61
N HIS A 178 -1.29 14.78 -3.96
CA HIS A 178 -0.61 15.65 -3.01
C HIS A 178 -1.49 16.06 -1.83
N LYS A 179 -2.77 16.38 -2.07
CA LYS A 179 -3.71 16.69 -1.00
C LYS A 179 -3.96 15.50 -0.10
N LEU A 180 -4.12 14.29 -0.67
CA LEU A 180 -4.31 13.05 0.10
C LEU A 180 -3.09 12.73 0.96
N LEU A 181 -1.87 12.85 0.41
CA LEU A 181 -0.63 12.68 1.16
C LEU A 181 -0.52 13.70 2.29
N GLY A 182 -0.75 14.97 2.00
CA GLY A 182 -0.72 16.04 3.01
C GLY A 182 -1.75 15.83 4.11
N PHE A 183 -2.94 15.38 3.77
CA PHE A 183 -3.97 15.04 4.73
C PHE A 183 -3.54 13.89 5.64
N GLY A 184 -3.09 12.76 5.06
CA GLY A 184 -2.66 11.60 5.83
C GLY A 184 -1.49 11.92 6.77
N MET A 185 -0.51 12.70 6.31
CA MET A 185 0.60 13.16 7.16
C MET A 185 0.12 14.05 8.31
N ASN A 186 -0.74 15.02 8.04
CA ASN A 186 -1.26 15.94 9.06
C ASN A 186 -2.08 15.19 10.12
N GLU A 187 -2.91 14.24 9.71
CA GLU A 187 -3.69 13.43 10.65
C GLU A 187 -2.76 12.60 11.55
N ARG A 188 -1.72 11.99 11.00
CA ARG A 188 -0.74 11.20 11.76
C ARG A 188 0.07 12.07 12.75
N ILE A 189 0.41 13.29 12.37
CA ILE A 189 1.11 14.23 13.26
C ILE A 189 0.19 14.68 14.40
N LYS A 190 -1.09 14.95 14.11
CA LYS A 190 -2.08 15.39 15.11
C LYS A 190 -2.49 14.26 16.05
N ASN A 191 -2.66 13.07 15.52
CA ASN A 191 -3.09 11.89 16.26
C ASN A 191 -2.36 10.64 15.76
N ARG A 192 -1.24 10.30 16.39
CA ARG A 192 -0.48 9.10 16.02
C ARG A 192 -1.22 7.79 16.21
N TYR A 193 -2.36 7.79 16.93
CA TYR A 193 -3.18 6.61 17.19
C TYR A 193 -4.38 6.49 16.25
N PHE A 194 -4.50 7.34 15.24
CA PHE A 194 -5.72 7.46 14.44
C PHE A 194 -6.19 6.13 13.83
N MET A 195 -5.27 5.24 13.43
CA MET A 195 -5.64 3.91 12.92
C MET A 195 -6.31 3.04 13.98
N LEU A 196 -5.81 3.09 15.22
CA LEU A 196 -6.43 2.40 16.34
C LEU A 196 -7.79 3.00 16.71
N ASP A 197 -7.93 4.32 16.63
CA ASP A 197 -9.17 5.01 16.95
C ASP A 197 -10.30 4.69 15.96
N ILE A 198 -9.95 4.32 14.72
CA ILE A 198 -10.92 3.84 13.72
C ILE A 198 -11.57 2.52 14.18
N VAL A 199 -10.80 1.59 14.73
CA VAL A 199 -11.25 0.23 15.04
C VAL A 199 -11.75 0.02 16.47
N ARG A 200 -11.48 0.97 17.38
CA ARG A 200 -11.89 0.87 18.80
C ARG A 200 -13.35 1.13 19.06
N LYS A 201 -14.11 1.66 18.09
CA LYS A 201 -15.53 1.99 18.27
C LYS A 201 -16.41 0.85 17.78
N ASP A 202 -17.43 0.54 18.58
CA ASP A 202 -18.30 -0.61 18.36
C ASP A 202 -19.14 -0.58 17.07
N TYR A 203 -19.36 0.61 16.51
CA TYR A 203 -20.08 0.80 15.25
C TYR A 203 -19.31 1.72 14.31
N VAL A 204 -18.85 1.15 13.21
CA VAL A 204 -18.01 1.87 12.25
C VAL A 204 -18.79 2.86 11.43
N LEU A 205 -19.99 2.53 11.00
CA LEU A 205 -20.83 3.47 10.24
C LEU A 205 -21.16 4.73 11.04
N ASP A 206 -21.22 4.61 12.36
CA ASP A 206 -21.45 5.73 13.28
C ASP A 206 -20.16 6.36 13.83
N ASN A 207 -18.99 5.86 13.39
CA ASN A 207 -17.71 6.42 13.82
C ASN A 207 -17.45 7.77 13.12
N PRO A 208 -17.54 8.90 13.83
CA PRO A 208 -17.38 10.23 13.22
C PRO A 208 -15.98 10.46 12.63
N LEU A 209 -14.96 9.73 13.14
CA LEU A 209 -13.62 9.79 12.59
C LEU A 209 -13.55 9.12 11.20
N LEU A 210 -14.15 7.93 11.05
CA LEU A 210 -14.22 7.26 9.77
C LEU A 210 -15.06 8.05 8.76
N GLN A 211 -16.24 8.54 9.18
CA GLN A 211 -17.08 9.39 8.32
C GLN A 211 -16.33 10.64 7.85
N ARG A 212 -15.57 11.28 8.74
CA ARG A 212 -14.71 12.41 8.40
C ARG A 212 -13.65 12.02 7.37
N TYR A 213 -13.02 10.87 7.53
CA TYR A 213 -11.99 10.41 6.58
C TYR A 213 -12.61 10.09 5.21
N ILE A 214 -13.72 9.37 5.18
CA ILE A 214 -14.44 9.11 3.93
C ILE A 214 -14.84 10.44 3.24
N ALA A 215 -15.33 11.41 3.99
CA ALA A 215 -15.70 12.70 3.42
C ALA A 215 -14.51 13.47 2.84
N VAL A 216 -13.31 13.40 3.47
CA VAL A 216 -12.12 14.16 3.04
C VAL A 216 -11.32 13.42 1.98
N VAL A 217 -11.12 12.11 2.15
CA VAL A 217 -10.25 11.27 1.31
C VAL A 217 -11.04 10.60 0.18
N GLY A 218 -12.36 10.50 0.33
CA GLY A 218 -13.20 9.68 -0.52
C GLY A 218 -13.23 8.22 -0.08
N ALA A 219 -13.94 7.39 -0.83
CA ALA A 219 -13.89 5.94 -0.68
C ALA A 219 -12.86 5.35 -1.65
N PRO A 220 -12.26 4.20 -1.29
CA PRO A 220 -11.36 3.50 -2.20
C PRO A 220 -12.10 3.11 -3.48
N ILE A 221 -11.31 2.86 -4.53
CA ILE A 221 -11.83 2.32 -5.77
C ILE A 221 -12.27 0.88 -5.52
N ILE A 222 -13.53 0.60 -5.81
CA ILE A 222 -14.12 -0.72 -5.69
C ILE A 222 -14.46 -1.20 -7.10
N LYS A 223 -13.95 -2.37 -7.47
CA LYS A 223 -14.38 -3.10 -8.66
C LYS A 223 -15.46 -4.07 -8.24
N ASP A 224 -16.67 -3.92 -8.78
CA ASP A 224 -17.80 -4.81 -8.47
C ASP A 224 -17.79 -6.11 -9.31
N CYS A 225 -18.78 -6.97 -9.08
CA CYS A 225 -18.90 -8.23 -9.80
C CYS A 225 -19.25 -8.08 -11.31
N ASN A 226 -19.69 -6.88 -11.73
CA ASN A 226 -19.95 -6.53 -13.12
C ASN A 226 -18.73 -5.87 -13.79
N GLU A 227 -17.60 -5.81 -13.05
CA GLU A 227 -16.37 -5.14 -13.45
C GLU A 227 -16.48 -3.60 -13.55
N ASP A 228 -17.53 -3.01 -12.97
CA ASP A 228 -17.67 -1.56 -12.85
C ASP A 228 -16.85 -1.02 -11.69
N TYR A 229 -16.27 0.18 -11.89
CA TYR A 229 -15.48 0.86 -10.88
C TYR A 229 -16.31 1.94 -10.18
N TRP A 230 -16.34 1.86 -8.86
CA TRP A 230 -17.05 2.79 -7.99
C TRP A 230 -16.08 3.51 -7.07
N SER A 231 -16.35 4.77 -6.78
CA SER A 231 -15.57 5.55 -5.83
C SER A 231 -16.43 6.70 -5.28
N ILE A 232 -16.13 7.12 -4.07
CA ILE A 232 -16.62 8.40 -3.53
C ILE A 232 -15.51 9.41 -3.69
N LEU A 233 -15.82 10.50 -4.40
CA LEU A 233 -14.83 11.56 -4.64
C LEU A 233 -14.42 12.23 -3.33
N PRO A 234 -13.14 12.56 -3.16
CA PRO A 234 -12.69 13.36 -2.02
C PRO A 234 -13.37 14.73 -2.01
N LYS A 235 -13.61 15.27 -0.83
CA LYS A 235 -14.23 16.59 -0.68
C LYS A 235 -13.46 17.68 -1.41
N GLY A 236 -14.17 18.43 -2.22
CA GLY A 236 -13.62 19.55 -2.98
C GLY A 236 -12.98 19.18 -4.32
N PHE A 237 -13.20 17.94 -4.78
CA PHE A 237 -12.83 17.50 -6.12
C PHE A 237 -14.07 17.21 -6.95
N SER A 238 -14.00 17.53 -8.24
CA SER A 238 -14.97 17.10 -9.24
C SER A 238 -14.50 15.83 -9.94
N SER A 239 -15.38 15.16 -10.68
CA SER A 239 -15.01 14.03 -11.53
C SER A 239 -14.00 14.41 -12.62
N ALA A 240 -13.94 15.70 -12.99
CA ALA A 240 -12.94 16.21 -13.93
C ALA A 240 -11.54 16.30 -13.34
N ASP A 241 -11.43 16.43 -12.00
CA ASP A 241 -10.14 16.51 -11.28
C ASP A 241 -9.64 15.14 -10.85
N TYR A 242 -10.55 14.21 -10.59
CA TYR A 242 -10.27 12.89 -10.04
C TYR A 242 -10.40 11.82 -11.12
N TRP A 243 -9.31 11.58 -11.81
CA TRP A 243 -9.24 10.59 -12.89
C TRP A 243 -8.98 9.20 -12.29
N ILE A 244 -10.08 8.58 -11.88
CA ILE A 244 -10.07 7.24 -11.24
C ILE A 244 -9.33 6.21 -12.11
N ASP A 245 -9.41 6.33 -13.41
CA ASP A 245 -8.83 5.44 -14.42
C ASP A 245 -7.30 5.37 -14.34
N TYR A 246 -6.65 6.40 -13.82
CA TYR A 246 -5.20 6.38 -13.68
C TYR A 246 -4.70 5.39 -12.62
N PHE A 247 -5.48 5.08 -11.60
CA PHE A 247 -5.06 4.11 -10.60
C PHE A 247 -4.90 2.70 -11.18
N PRO A 248 -5.94 2.12 -11.85
CA PRO A 248 -5.77 0.83 -12.52
C PRO A 248 -4.78 0.90 -13.68
N ALA A 249 -4.68 2.03 -14.39
CA ALA A 249 -3.70 2.19 -15.46
C ALA A 249 -2.25 2.18 -14.95
N ILE A 250 -1.96 2.79 -13.79
CA ILE A 250 -0.65 2.73 -13.14
C ILE A 250 -0.31 1.28 -12.77
N GLU A 251 -1.26 0.55 -12.18
CA GLU A 251 -1.07 -0.86 -11.85
C GLU A 251 -0.81 -1.70 -13.11
N GLN A 252 -1.56 -1.45 -14.17
CA GLN A 252 -1.40 -2.15 -15.44
C GLN A 252 -0.02 -1.92 -16.06
N VAL A 253 0.47 -0.67 -16.10
CA VAL A 253 1.83 -0.36 -16.58
C VAL A 253 2.86 -1.07 -15.71
N TYR A 254 2.71 -1.02 -14.38
CA TYR A 254 3.60 -1.73 -13.46
C TYR A 254 3.61 -3.25 -13.70
N ASN A 255 2.46 -3.87 -13.89
CA ASN A 255 2.34 -5.31 -14.17
C ASN A 255 3.00 -5.67 -15.51
N CYS A 256 2.81 -4.84 -16.53
CA CYS A 256 3.47 -5.01 -17.81
C CYS A 256 5.01 -4.98 -17.66
N LEU A 257 5.55 -3.96 -16.99
CA LEU A 257 6.99 -3.79 -16.81
C LEU A 257 7.63 -4.83 -15.87
N SER A 258 6.90 -5.28 -14.84
CA SER A 258 7.47 -6.13 -13.78
C SER A 258 7.19 -7.61 -13.95
N LYS A 259 6.09 -7.97 -14.63
CA LYS A 259 5.62 -9.35 -14.77
C LYS A 259 5.50 -9.80 -16.24
N GLY A 260 5.77 -8.92 -17.20
CA GLY A 260 5.57 -9.21 -18.63
C GLY A 260 4.09 -9.39 -19.02
N GLN A 261 3.14 -8.79 -18.27
CA GLN A 261 1.73 -8.90 -18.58
C GLN A 261 1.41 -8.14 -19.87
N THR A 262 0.93 -8.85 -20.90
CA THR A 262 0.61 -8.29 -22.22
C THR A 262 -0.86 -7.90 -22.37
N ILE A 263 -1.76 -8.55 -21.63
CA ILE A 263 -3.21 -8.28 -21.69
C ILE A 263 -3.51 -7.10 -20.75
N CYS A 264 -4.25 -6.12 -21.26
CA CYS A 264 -4.71 -4.99 -20.47
C CYS A 264 -5.95 -5.36 -19.66
N ASP A 265 -5.86 -5.38 -18.33
CA ASP A 265 -6.99 -5.72 -17.45
C ASP A 265 -8.10 -4.64 -17.46
N MET A 266 -7.84 -3.47 -18.09
CA MET A 266 -8.83 -2.39 -18.21
C MET A 266 -9.79 -2.60 -19.40
N ILE A 267 -9.66 -3.65 -20.20
CA ILE A 267 -10.50 -3.91 -21.39
C ILE A 267 -11.99 -3.83 -21.05
N PRO A 268 -12.53 -4.54 -20.02
CA PRO A 268 -13.96 -4.51 -19.72
C PRO A 268 -14.50 -3.11 -19.39
N TRP A 269 -13.65 -2.28 -18.77
CA TRP A 269 -13.99 -0.90 -18.48
C TRP A 269 -13.92 -0.03 -19.74
N CYS A 270 -12.90 -0.22 -20.60
CA CYS A 270 -12.74 0.52 -21.85
C CYS A 270 -13.87 0.24 -22.83
N GLU A 271 -14.37 -0.99 -22.91
CA GLU A 271 -15.51 -1.39 -23.77
C GLU A 271 -16.80 -0.63 -23.42
N LYS A 272 -16.95 -0.24 -22.15
CA LYS A 272 -18.08 0.56 -21.68
C LYS A 272 -17.88 2.06 -21.88
N SER A 273 -16.66 2.49 -22.22
CA SER A 273 -16.32 3.91 -22.37
C SER A 273 -16.59 4.39 -23.82
N PRO A 274 -17.39 5.44 -24.03
CA PRO A 274 -17.65 5.96 -25.37
C PRO A 274 -16.42 6.66 -26.00
N LYS A 275 -15.37 6.90 -25.24
CA LYS A 275 -14.18 7.65 -25.66
C LYS A 275 -12.99 6.78 -25.99
N VAL A 276 -13.03 5.52 -25.64
CA VAL A 276 -11.90 4.59 -25.81
C VAL A 276 -12.31 3.45 -26.72
N ASN A 277 -11.57 3.26 -27.80
CA ASN A 277 -11.78 2.13 -28.69
C ASN A 277 -10.89 0.96 -28.22
N VAL A 278 -11.48 -0.21 -28.02
CA VAL A 278 -10.75 -1.46 -27.72
C VAL A 278 -10.46 -2.19 -29.05
N ASP A 279 -9.21 -2.59 -29.24
CA ASP A 279 -8.77 -3.37 -30.40
C ASP A 279 -7.81 -4.50 -29.96
N ASP A 280 -7.34 -5.29 -30.93
CA ASP A 280 -6.47 -6.45 -30.69
C ASP A 280 -5.19 -6.10 -29.95
N ARG A 281 -4.69 -4.87 -30.06
CA ARG A 281 -3.50 -4.40 -29.34
C ARG A 281 -3.72 -4.40 -27.83
N CYS A 282 -4.95 -4.19 -27.35
CA CYS A 282 -5.25 -4.26 -25.91
C CYS A 282 -5.02 -5.68 -25.33
N TYR A 283 -5.09 -6.71 -26.17
CA TYR A 283 -4.91 -8.11 -25.76
C TYR A 283 -3.46 -8.60 -25.90
N MET A 284 -2.65 -7.95 -26.74
CA MET A 284 -1.32 -8.47 -27.08
C MET A 284 -0.20 -7.48 -26.79
N GLU A 285 -0.40 -6.20 -27.07
CA GLU A 285 0.64 -5.16 -27.02
C GLU A 285 0.06 -3.79 -26.67
N PRO A 286 -0.57 -3.61 -25.48
CA PRO A 286 -1.25 -2.37 -25.15
C PRO A 286 -0.34 -1.14 -25.15
N TRP A 287 0.97 -1.32 -25.02
CA TRP A 287 1.97 -0.26 -25.13
C TRP A 287 2.05 0.35 -26.54
N SER A 288 1.70 -0.38 -27.59
CA SER A 288 1.72 0.14 -28.97
C SER A 288 0.68 1.21 -29.22
N ARG A 289 -0.34 1.36 -28.34
CA ARG A 289 -1.40 2.36 -28.44
C ARG A 289 -0.95 3.78 -28.20
N VAL A 290 0.30 4.01 -27.85
CA VAL A 290 0.89 5.38 -27.72
C VAL A 290 0.87 6.19 -29.02
N THR A 291 0.65 5.52 -30.16
CA THR A 291 0.53 6.15 -31.48
C THR A 291 -0.89 6.57 -31.83
N ASP A 292 -1.89 6.24 -31.00
CA ASP A 292 -3.28 6.60 -31.24
C ASP A 292 -3.50 8.11 -31.11
N THR A 293 -4.45 8.63 -31.90
CA THR A 293 -4.84 10.05 -31.82
C THR A 293 -5.48 10.38 -30.45
N TYR A 294 -6.27 9.44 -29.93
CA TYR A 294 -6.89 9.52 -28.61
C TYR A 294 -6.30 8.45 -27.71
N LEU A 295 -5.46 8.87 -26.79
CA LEU A 295 -4.78 7.96 -25.88
C LEU A 295 -5.72 7.49 -24.78
N CYS A 296 -5.75 6.17 -24.51
CA CYS A 296 -6.36 5.63 -23.30
C CYS A 296 -5.47 5.93 -22.07
N PRO A 297 -5.98 5.82 -20.84
CA PRO A 297 -5.20 6.10 -19.63
C PRO A 297 -3.87 5.34 -19.54
N TYR A 298 -3.84 4.08 -19.98
CA TYR A 298 -2.60 3.29 -20.07
C TYR A 298 -1.58 3.92 -21.01
N ALA A 299 -1.99 4.24 -22.25
CA ALA A 299 -1.11 4.82 -23.26
C ALA A 299 -0.63 6.23 -22.88
N MET A 300 -1.47 7.01 -22.20
CA MET A 300 -1.09 8.32 -21.65
C MET A 300 0.04 8.19 -20.63
N LEU A 301 -0.06 7.24 -19.69
CA LEU A 301 1.00 6.99 -18.71
C LEU A 301 2.27 6.47 -19.37
N TRP A 302 2.15 5.52 -20.30
CA TRP A 302 3.28 4.97 -21.03
C TRP A 302 4.07 6.07 -21.74
N LYS A 303 3.38 6.96 -22.41
CA LYS A 303 3.97 8.13 -23.09
C LYS A 303 4.58 9.12 -22.09
N ASN A 304 3.86 9.48 -21.02
CA ASN A 304 4.34 10.42 -20.02
C ASN A 304 5.61 9.93 -19.29
N TRP A 305 5.78 8.61 -19.19
CA TRP A 305 6.97 8.00 -18.58
C TRP A 305 8.10 7.73 -19.59
N ASN A 306 7.98 8.25 -20.81
CA ASN A 306 8.97 8.09 -21.90
C ASN A 306 9.25 6.61 -22.22
N LEU A 307 8.22 5.77 -22.19
CA LEU A 307 8.35 4.34 -22.49
C LEU A 307 8.01 4.00 -23.96
N GLU A 308 7.82 4.99 -24.84
CA GLU A 308 7.34 4.81 -26.22
C GLU A 308 8.23 3.85 -27.05
N GLY A 309 9.54 3.85 -26.80
CA GLY A 309 10.47 2.92 -27.46
C GLY A 309 10.71 1.61 -26.71
N TYR A 310 10.05 1.40 -25.57
CA TYR A 310 10.25 0.21 -24.76
C TYR A 310 9.25 -0.88 -25.15
N ILE A 311 9.76 -2.04 -25.54
CA ILE A 311 8.98 -3.26 -25.79
C ILE A 311 9.22 -4.20 -24.61
N PRO A 312 8.18 -4.50 -23.80
CA PRO A 312 8.33 -5.43 -22.69
C PRO A 312 8.82 -6.80 -23.17
N THR A 313 9.85 -7.31 -22.52
CA THR A 313 10.30 -8.71 -22.74
C THR A 313 9.38 -9.63 -21.97
N ILE A 314 8.72 -10.52 -22.71
CA ILE A 314 7.82 -11.56 -22.19
C ILE A 314 8.66 -12.71 -21.60
#